data_d5b69cadf61a074ef7da07bcbee9208a
#
_entry.id   d5b69cadf61a074ef7da07bcbee9208a
#
_cell.length_a   1.000
_cell.length_b   1.000
_cell.length_c   1.000
_cell.angle_alpha   90.00
_cell.angle_beta   90.00
_cell.angle_gamma   90.00
#
_symmetry.space_group_name_H-M   'P 1'
#
loop_
_entity.id
_entity.type
_entity.pdbx_description
1 polymer ?
#
loop_
_entity_poly.entity_id
_entity_poly.type
_entity_poly.pdbx_seq_one_letter_code
_entity_poly.pdbx_strand_id
1 'polypeptide(L)'
;MGLTVHQLKAKAAEWLLLKVKYPLEYRLSCQRLPELSHQKKIILTLLPGHDNLGDHAIAYASYCFLKKHFPAYDIIEVDMKEIYRLARPLKRSRHPEDIVCIIGGGNMGDLYRYEEWTRQFIIKTFKSYPMIQLPATVHFTETKRGKREERRAIHTYKQHPRLLLMARDQTTYEWMKLHFPDQDVWKQPDMVLSLDESSKDETREGVLLCLREDQEAYLTKEERQQLQQHIQETYDQVGLITTTIGIRVDRTTRLEELTALWTELKQAQVVVTDRLHGMIFCAITHTPCVVLRSFDHKVMEGFEWVAHLPFMTLLKEPNEAAVKEAVHQLMKTSSQKGEEAG
;
A
#
# COMPACT_ATOMS: atom_id res chain seq x y z
N MET A 1 -30.37 -6.24 7.31
CA MET A 1 -30.46 -4.80 7.07
C MET A 1 -30.44 -4.51 5.56
N GLY A 2 -31.43 -3.77 5.05
CA GLY A 2 -31.46 -3.38 3.63
C GLY A 2 -30.44 -2.29 3.32
N LEU A 3 -29.92 -2.29 2.09
CA LEU A 3 -29.01 -1.24 1.63
C LEU A 3 -29.72 0.11 1.58
N THR A 4 -29.06 1.16 1.99
CA THR A 4 -29.58 2.53 1.83
C THR A 4 -29.66 2.92 0.35
N VAL A 5 -30.49 3.90 -0.01
CA VAL A 5 -30.61 4.43 -1.39
C VAL A 5 -29.25 4.91 -1.91
N HIS A 6 -28.43 5.51 -1.06
CA HIS A 6 -27.09 5.98 -1.41
C HIS A 6 -26.17 4.80 -1.76
N GLN A 7 -26.16 3.73 -0.97
CA GLN A 7 -25.40 2.50 -1.23
C GLN A 7 -25.84 1.79 -2.51
N LEU A 8 -27.15 1.80 -2.81
CA LEU A 8 -27.67 1.24 -4.06
C LEU A 8 -27.21 2.04 -5.28
N LYS A 9 -27.24 3.38 -5.22
CA LYS A 9 -26.73 4.25 -6.28
C LYS A 9 -25.24 4.05 -6.52
N ALA A 10 -24.42 3.97 -5.47
CA ALA A 10 -22.99 3.74 -5.57
C ALA A 10 -22.70 2.38 -6.22
N LYS A 11 -23.39 1.29 -5.83
CA LYS A 11 -23.25 -0.03 -6.45
C LYS A 11 -23.69 -0.07 -7.92
N ALA A 12 -24.75 0.65 -8.27
CA ALA A 12 -25.20 0.76 -9.67
C ALA A 12 -24.19 1.53 -10.52
N ALA A 13 -23.62 2.62 -10.01
CA ALA A 13 -22.57 3.38 -10.68
C ALA A 13 -21.30 2.53 -10.89
N GLU A 14 -20.85 1.80 -9.86
CA GLU A 14 -19.71 0.88 -9.95
C GLU A 14 -19.96 -0.21 -11.02
N TRP A 15 -21.16 -0.80 -11.00
CA TRP A 15 -21.54 -1.81 -11.99
C TRP A 15 -21.51 -1.23 -13.41
N LEU A 16 -22.07 -0.04 -13.62
CA LEU A 16 -22.09 0.63 -14.93
C LEU A 16 -20.65 0.90 -15.44
N LEU A 17 -19.78 1.37 -14.57
CA LEU A 17 -18.37 1.60 -14.90
C LEU A 17 -17.70 0.30 -15.35
N LEU A 18 -17.78 -0.75 -14.53
CA LEU A 18 -17.04 -1.99 -14.73
C LEU A 18 -17.63 -2.89 -15.85
N LYS A 19 -18.96 -2.86 -16.07
CA LYS A 19 -19.63 -3.74 -17.02
C LYS A 19 -19.95 -3.09 -18.35
N VAL A 20 -19.99 -1.76 -18.42
CA VAL A 20 -20.36 -1.02 -19.64
C VAL A 20 -19.24 -0.07 -20.06
N LYS A 21 -18.92 0.93 -19.26
CA LYS A 21 -18.00 2.00 -19.64
C LYS A 21 -16.61 1.46 -19.98
N TYR A 22 -15.95 0.76 -19.07
CA TYR A 22 -14.58 0.30 -19.26
C TYR A 22 -14.42 -0.76 -20.38
N PRO A 23 -15.29 -1.77 -20.51
CA PRO A 23 -15.26 -2.66 -21.69
C PRO A 23 -15.45 -1.91 -23.01
N LEU A 24 -16.27 -0.86 -23.02
CA LEU A 24 -16.47 -0.02 -24.19
C LEU A 24 -15.22 0.82 -24.50
N GLU A 25 -14.64 1.48 -23.49
CA GLU A 25 -13.36 2.23 -23.63
C GLU A 25 -12.26 1.33 -24.19
N TYR A 26 -12.11 0.11 -23.65
CA TYR A 26 -11.16 -0.86 -24.16
C TYR A 26 -11.43 -1.22 -25.64
N ARG A 27 -12.69 -1.48 -26.01
CA ARG A 27 -13.06 -1.83 -27.39
C ARG A 27 -12.86 -0.69 -28.38
N LEU A 28 -13.18 0.52 -27.99
CA LEU A 28 -13.12 1.72 -28.84
C LEU A 28 -11.73 2.36 -28.90
N SER A 29 -10.78 1.93 -28.08
CA SER A 29 -9.44 2.49 -28.06
C SER A 29 -8.71 2.24 -29.38
N CYS A 30 -8.52 3.32 -30.15
CA CYS A 30 -7.84 3.32 -31.45
C CYS A 30 -6.48 4.02 -31.40
N GLN A 31 -6.09 4.62 -30.28
CA GLN A 31 -4.82 5.32 -30.11
C GLN A 31 -3.64 4.41 -30.51
N ARG A 32 -2.64 4.98 -31.13
CA ARG A 32 -1.35 4.32 -31.40
C ARG A 32 -0.28 5.00 -30.56
N LEU A 33 0.69 4.24 -30.09
CA LEU A 33 1.84 4.68 -29.32
C LEU A 33 3.12 4.19 -30.03
N PRO A 34 3.40 4.69 -31.27
CA PRO A 34 4.50 4.17 -32.09
C PRO A 34 5.85 4.40 -31.42
N GLU A 35 6.01 5.47 -30.65
CA GLU A 35 7.20 5.79 -29.88
C GLU A 35 7.58 4.72 -28.85
N LEU A 36 6.60 3.93 -28.40
CA LEU A 36 6.82 2.86 -27.41
C LEU A 36 7.15 1.50 -28.03
N SER A 37 7.10 1.36 -29.36
CA SER A 37 7.26 0.06 -30.02
C SER A 37 8.72 -0.42 -30.14
N HIS A 38 9.67 0.51 -30.11
CA HIS A 38 11.09 0.24 -30.33
C HIS A 38 11.89 0.01 -29.05
N GLN A 39 11.30 0.31 -27.90
CA GLN A 39 11.98 0.22 -26.61
C GLN A 39 11.30 -0.84 -25.73
N LYS A 40 12.12 -1.62 -25.03
CA LYS A 40 11.61 -2.53 -24.01
C LYS A 40 11.15 -1.77 -22.78
N LYS A 41 10.01 -2.14 -22.25
CA LYS A 41 9.38 -1.40 -21.18
C LYS A 41 8.78 -2.30 -20.10
N ILE A 42 8.70 -1.74 -18.91
CA ILE A 42 7.91 -2.29 -17.81
C ILE A 42 6.66 -1.43 -17.68
N ILE A 43 5.51 -2.05 -17.85
CA ILE A 43 4.21 -1.41 -17.71
C ILE A 43 3.78 -1.57 -16.25
N LEU A 44 3.99 -0.53 -15.44
CA LEU A 44 3.60 -0.49 -14.04
C LEU A 44 2.13 -0.05 -13.94
N THR A 45 1.27 -0.96 -13.52
CA THR A 45 -0.19 -0.81 -13.62
C THR A 45 -0.88 -0.77 -12.26
N LEU A 46 -2.16 -0.41 -12.27
CA LEU A 46 -3.03 -0.33 -11.10
C LEU A 46 -2.65 0.81 -10.15
N LEU A 47 -2.03 1.89 -10.66
CA LEU A 47 -1.64 3.01 -9.82
C LEU A 47 -2.87 3.67 -9.19
N PRO A 48 -2.74 4.11 -7.91
CA PRO A 48 -3.83 4.75 -7.19
C PRO A 48 -4.18 6.14 -7.74
N GLY A 49 -5.38 6.60 -7.49
CA GLY A 49 -5.85 7.95 -7.82
C GLY A 49 -6.85 8.43 -6.77
N HIS A 50 -6.55 8.17 -5.51
CA HIS A 50 -7.31 8.52 -4.31
C HIS A 50 -6.38 9.23 -3.30
N ASP A 51 -6.79 9.42 -2.07
CA ASP A 51 -6.14 10.23 -1.05
C ASP A 51 -5.27 9.46 -0.03
N ASN A 52 -5.11 8.13 -0.20
CA ASN A 52 -4.29 7.31 0.70
C ASN A 52 -2.82 7.35 0.28
N LEU A 53 -1.98 8.06 1.04
CA LEU A 53 -0.55 8.20 0.79
C LEU A 53 0.22 6.87 0.88
N GLY A 54 -0.26 5.89 1.64
CA GLY A 54 0.35 4.56 1.68
C GLY A 54 0.39 3.88 0.31
N ASP A 55 -0.73 3.90 -0.42
CA ASP A 55 -0.79 3.30 -1.76
C ASP A 55 0.04 4.11 -2.77
N HIS A 56 0.09 5.44 -2.63
CA HIS A 56 0.97 6.29 -3.44
C HIS A 56 2.45 6.04 -3.17
N ALA A 57 2.82 5.78 -1.92
CA ALA A 57 4.20 5.41 -1.56
C ALA A 57 4.58 4.05 -2.17
N ILE A 58 3.67 3.05 -2.18
CA ILE A 58 3.90 1.77 -2.87
C ILE A 58 4.15 2.00 -4.36
N ALA A 59 3.35 2.83 -5.01
CA ALA A 59 3.50 3.14 -6.44
C ALA A 59 4.84 3.84 -6.70
N TYR A 60 5.21 4.84 -5.89
CA TYR A 60 6.48 5.56 -5.98
C TYR A 60 7.68 4.66 -5.74
N ALA A 61 7.68 3.88 -4.66
CA ALA A 61 8.74 2.93 -4.34
C ALA A 61 8.92 1.89 -5.45
N SER A 62 7.81 1.36 -5.99
CA SER A 62 7.84 0.43 -7.12
C SER A 62 8.49 1.06 -8.35
N TYR A 63 8.14 2.31 -8.69
CA TYR A 63 8.76 3.04 -9.79
C TYR A 63 10.28 3.22 -9.57
N CYS A 64 10.69 3.70 -8.40
CA CYS A 64 12.09 3.92 -8.05
C CYS A 64 12.89 2.61 -8.09
N PHE A 65 12.35 1.54 -7.51
CA PHE A 65 12.97 0.21 -7.52
C PHE A 65 13.16 -0.31 -8.95
N LEU A 66 12.11 -0.27 -9.77
CA LEU A 66 12.18 -0.73 -11.15
C LEU A 66 13.17 0.09 -11.98
N LYS A 67 13.17 1.41 -11.84
CA LYS A 67 14.12 2.28 -12.54
C LYS A 67 15.57 2.01 -12.15
N LYS A 68 15.82 1.73 -10.86
CA LYS A 68 17.16 1.42 -10.33
C LYS A 68 17.68 0.06 -10.83
N HIS A 69 16.82 -0.98 -10.79
CA HIS A 69 17.24 -2.35 -11.05
C HIS A 69 17.05 -2.80 -12.51
N PHE A 70 16.26 -2.07 -13.30
CA PHE A 70 16.01 -2.33 -14.72
C PHE A 70 16.32 -1.09 -15.58
N PRO A 71 17.56 -0.53 -15.53
CA PRO A 71 17.88 0.74 -16.18
C PRO A 71 17.76 0.70 -17.72
N ALA A 72 17.73 -0.50 -18.29
CA ALA A 72 17.55 -0.70 -19.74
C ALA A 72 16.07 -0.72 -20.18
N TYR A 73 15.13 -0.56 -19.24
CA TYR A 73 13.70 -0.54 -19.52
C TYR A 73 13.11 0.84 -19.29
N ASP A 74 12.22 1.26 -20.17
CA ASP A 74 11.35 2.41 -19.90
C ASP A 74 10.24 1.99 -18.94
N ILE A 75 10.01 2.75 -17.88
CA ILE A 75 8.92 2.49 -16.93
C ILE A 75 7.69 3.31 -17.35
N ILE A 76 6.65 2.63 -17.78
CA ILE A 76 5.38 3.24 -18.19
C ILE A 76 4.38 3.07 -17.04
N GLU A 77 4.09 4.16 -16.36
CA GLU A 77 3.10 4.19 -15.29
C GLU A 77 1.69 4.35 -15.85
N VAL A 78 0.77 3.48 -15.44
CA VAL A 78 -0.62 3.46 -15.91
C VAL A 78 -1.58 3.44 -14.73
N ASP A 79 -2.35 4.51 -14.59
CA ASP A 79 -3.35 4.63 -13.54
C ASP A 79 -4.47 3.58 -13.69
N MET A 80 -5.03 3.20 -12.57
CA MET A 80 -6.10 2.20 -12.51
C MET A 80 -7.27 2.50 -13.45
N LYS A 81 -7.64 3.76 -13.64
CA LYS A 81 -8.73 4.16 -14.54
C LYS A 81 -8.30 4.20 -16.01
N GLU A 82 -7.05 4.50 -16.29
CA GLU A 82 -6.52 4.66 -17.64
C GLU A 82 -6.25 3.32 -18.34
N ILE A 83 -6.01 2.26 -17.58
CA ILE A 83 -5.63 0.95 -18.14
C ILE A 83 -6.65 0.43 -19.17
N TYR A 84 -7.92 0.68 -18.96
CA TYR A 84 -8.97 0.24 -19.90
C TYR A 84 -8.84 0.89 -21.28
N ARG A 85 -8.44 2.16 -21.31
CA ARG A 85 -8.20 2.92 -22.55
C ARG A 85 -6.83 2.59 -23.15
N LEU A 86 -5.80 2.38 -22.33
CA LEU A 86 -4.41 2.22 -22.77
C LEU A 86 -4.02 0.76 -23.08
N ALA A 87 -4.73 -0.23 -22.57
CA ALA A 87 -4.33 -1.64 -22.72
C ALA A 87 -4.19 -2.08 -24.17
N ARG A 88 -5.10 -1.70 -25.09
CA ARG A 88 -4.98 -2.05 -26.53
C ARG A 88 -3.84 -1.29 -27.21
N PRO A 89 -3.68 0.03 -27.06
CA PRO A 89 -2.50 0.75 -27.51
C PRO A 89 -1.19 0.11 -27.04
N LEU A 90 -1.04 -0.18 -25.76
CA LEU A 90 0.16 -0.83 -25.19
C LEU A 90 0.42 -2.21 -25.82
N LYS A 91 -0.62 -3.00 -26.05
CA LYS A 91 -0.47 -4.30 -26.73
C LYS A 91 -0.05 -4.17 -28.20
N ARG A 92 -0.47 -3.10 -28.88
CA ARG A 92 -0.07 -2.85 -30.29
C ARG A 92 1.38 -2.36 -30.38
N SER A 93 1.89 -1.68 -29.35
CA SER A 93 3.29 -1.21 -29.24
C SER A 93 4.19 -2.20 -28.49
N ARG A 94 3.83 -3.50 -28.49
CA ARG A 94 4.56 -4.52 -27.75
C ARG A 94 5.98 -4.71 -28.28
N HIS A 95 6.96 -4.71 -27.34
CA HIS A 95 8.28 -5.29 -27.54
C HIS A 95 8.32 -6.73 -26.96
N PRO A 96 9.11 -7.67 -27.52
CA PRO A 96 9.19 -9.05 -27.03
C PRO A 96 9.59 -9.19 -25.55
N GLU A 97 10.41 -8.28 -25.05
CA GLU A 97 10.91 -8.28 -23.68
C GLU A 97 10.03 -7.47 -22.69
N ASP A 98 8.90 -6.92 -23.12
CA ASP A 98 8.03 -6.16 -22.22
C ASP A 98 7.55 -7.00 -21.04
N ILE A 99 7.50 -6.36 -19.88
CA ILE A 99 7.02 -6.93 -18.61
C ILE A 99 5.82 -6.10 -18.12
N VAL A 100 4.84 -6.74 -17.54
CA VAL A 100 3.74 -6.06 -16.85
C VAL A 100 3.90 -6.25 -15.35
N CYS A 101 3.97 -5.14 -14.62
CA CYS A 101 3.96 -5.15 -13.16
C CYS A 101 2.62 -4.58 -12.65
N ILE A 102 2.01 -5.26 -11.71
CA ILE A 102 0.86 -4.76 -10.97
C ILE A 102 1.36 -4.33 -9.60
N ILE A 103 1.08 -3.07 -9.19
CA ILE A 103 1.53 -2.59 -7.87
C ILE A 103 1.00 -3.48 -6.74
N GLY A 104 1.74 -3.49 -5.65
CA GLY A 104 1.37 -4.17 -4.41
C GLY A 104 0.26 -3.46 -3.63
N GLY A 105 0.23 -3.70 -2.34
CA GLY A 105 -0.70 -3.06 -1.42
C GLY A 105 -1.76 -3.98 -0.85
N GLY A 106 -2.69 -3.42 -0.07
CA GLY A 106 -3.72 -4.16 0.66
C GLY A 106 -5.05 -4.36 -0.08
N ASN A 107 -5.07 -4.18 -1.39
CA ASN A 107 -6.29 -4.11 -2.19
C ASN A 107 -6.59 -5.38 -3.02
N MET A 108 -5.93 -6.51 -2.73
CA MET A 108 -6.18 -7.80 -3.39
C MET A 108 -7.29 -8.55 -2.64
N GLY A 109 -8.53 -8.51 -3.18
CA GLY A 109 -9.67 -9.15 -2.54
C GLY A 109 -11.02 -8.48 -2.79
N ASP A 110 -12.03 -8.82 -1.98
CA ASP A 110 -13.42 -8.36 -2.21
C ASP A 110 -13.80 -7.08 -1.46
N LEU A 111 -12.93 -6.57 -0.57
CA LEU A 111 -13.14 -5.27 0.09
C LEU A 111 -12.99 -4.14 -0.94
N TYR A 112 -11.96 -4.21 -1.76
CA TYR A 112 -11.65 -3.24 -2.81
C TYR A 112 -11.93 -3.86 -4.19
N ARG A 113 -13.20 -4.10 -4.50
CA ARG A 113 -13.63 -4.85 -5.69
C ARG A 113 -13.22 -4.21 -7.00
N TYR A 114 -13.20 -2.90 -7.06
CA TYR A 114 -12.82 -2.19 -8.26
C TYR A 114 -11.36 -2.45 -8.63
N GLU A 115 -10.48 -2.39 -7.65
CA GLU A 115 -9.07 -2.71 -7.76
C GLU A 115 -8.87 -4.17 -8.17
N GLU A 116 -9.54 -5.10 -7.48
CA GLU A 116 -9.43 -6.53 -7.77
C GLU A 116 -9.96 -6.88 -9.17
N TRP A 117 -11.05 -6.30 -9.60
CA TRP A 117 -11.58 -6.53 -10.94
C TRP A 117 -10.70 -5.92 -12.02
N THR A 118 -10.08 -4.76 -11.76
CA THR A 118 -9.11 -4.14 -12.67
C THR A 118 -7.85 -5.00 -12.76
N ARG A 119 -7.37 -5.57 -11.63
CA ARG A 119 -6.26 -6.53 -11.61
C ARG A 119 -6.58 -7.75 -12.47
N GLN A 120 -7.75 -8.35 -12.31
CA GLN A 120 -8.18 -9.46 -13.16
C GLN A 120 -8.29 -9.09 -14.64
N PHE A 121 -8.71 -7.87 -14.96
CA PHE A 121 -8.73 -7.37 -16.33
C PHE A 121 -7.31 -7.28 -16.90
N ILE A 122 -6.35 -6.75 -16.14
CA ILE A 122 -4.93 -6.65 -16.52
C ILE A 122 -4.37 -8.05 -16.79
N ILE A 123 -4.53 -9.00 -15.86
CA ILE A 123 -4.05 -10.37 -15.96
C ILE A 123 -4.58 -11.05 -17.22
N LYS A 124 -5.87 -10.94 -17.52
CA LYS A 124 -6.49 -11.50 -18.72
C LYS A 124 -6.02 -10.84 -20.00
N THR A 125 -5.88 -9.51 -19.98
CA THR A 125 -5.57 -8.72 -21.17
C THR A 125 -4.11 -8.90 -21.61
N PHE A 126 -3.19 -9.00 -20.64
CA PHE A 126 -1.76 -9.15 -20.89
C PHE A 126 -1.25 -10.59 -20.70
N LYS A 127 -2.09 -11.59 -20.93
CA LYS A 127 -1.78 -13.01 -20.72
C LYS A 127 -0.50 -13.50 -21.43
N SER A 128 -0.11 -12.87 -22.52
CA SER A 128 1.09 -13.23 -23.28
C SER A 128 2.38 -12.58 -22.78
N TYR A 129 2.31 -11.68 -21.77
CA TYR A 129 3.47 -11.00 -21.20
C TYR A 129 3.99 -11.74 -19.97
N PRO A 130 5.30 -11.69 -19.62
CA PRO A 130 5.74 -11.91 -18.26
C PRO A 130 5.03 -10.92 -17.35
N MET A 131 4.53 -11.40 -16.22
CA MET A 131 3.77 -10.55 -15.31
C MET A 131 4.21 -10.76 -13.87
N ILE A 132 4.27 -9.67 -13.11
CA ILE A 132 4.64 -9.66 -11.70
C ILE A 132 3.55 -8.93 -10.91
N GLN A 133 2.91 -9.60 -9.98
CA GLN A 133 2.17 -8.97 -8.90
C GLN A 133 3.16 -8.64 -7.80
N LEU A 134 3.44 -7.36 -7.61
CA LEU A 134 4.34 -6.88 -6.54
C LEU A 134 3.75 -7.15 -5.15
N PRO A 135 4.55 -7.08 -4.07
CA PRO A 135 4.14 -7.52 -2.73
C PRO A 135 2.79 -6.97 -2.28
N ALA A 136 1.81 -7.86 -2.12
CA ALA A 136 0.42 -7.52 -1.79
C ALA A 136 -0.08 -8.30 -0.58
N THR A 137 -1.16 -7.80 0.04
CA THR A 137 -1.96 -8.52 1.03
C THR A 137 -3.30 -8.94 0.40
N VAL A 138 -3.66 -10.21 0.57
CA VAL A 138 -4.95 -10.75 0.13
C VAL A 138 -5.95 -10.77 1.28
N HIS A 139 -7.19 -10.37 0.99
CA HIS A 139 -8.29 -10.52 1.92
C HIS A 139 -9.61 -10.77 1.18
N PHE A 140 -10.22 -11.94 1.38
CA PHE A 140 -11.57 -12.25 0.93
C PHE A 140 -12.46 -12.52 2.14
N THR A 141 -13.64 -11.89 2.17
CA THR A 141 -14.57 -12.07 3.26
C THR A 141 -15.24 -13.46 3.21
N GLU A 142 -15.58 -14.02 4.38
CA GLU A 142 -16.27 -15.31 4.51
C GLU A 142 -17.74 -15.30 4.02
N THR A 143 -18.17 -14.17 3.47
CA THR A 143 -19.53 -14.03 2.90
C THR A 143 -19.70 -14.87 1.63
N LYS A 144 -20.93 -15.21 1.26
CA LYS A 144 -21.22 -15.86 -0.02
C LYS A 144 -20.65 -15.09 -1.22
N ARG A 145 -20.61 -13.76 -1.10
CA ARG A 145 -20.05 -12.88 -2.12
C ARG A 145 -18.52 -12.97 -2.13
N GLY A 146 -17.86 -12.87 -0.97
CA GLY A 146 -16.41 -12.97 -0.85
C GLY A 146 -15.89 -14.28 -1.44
N LYS A 147 -16.49 -15.42 -1.05
CA LYS A 147 -16.14 -16.74 -1.58
C LYS A 147 -16.34 -16.88 -3.12
N ARG A 148 -17.28 -16.15 -3.70
CA ARG A 148 -17.45 -16.11 -5.16
C ARG A 148 -16.36 -15.28 -5.83
N GLU A 149 -16.03 -14.12 -5.30
CA GLU A 149 -14.98 -13.26 -5.85
C GLU A 149 -13.60 -13.92 -5.69
N GLU A 150 -13.35 -14.60 -4.57
CA GLU A 150 -12.15 -15.41 -4.35
C GLU A 150 -11.98 -16.50 -5.42
N ARG A 151 -12.99 -17.33 -5.63
CA ARG A 151 -12.96 -18.36 -6.68
C ARG A 151 -12.71 -17.78 -8.07
N ARG A 152 -13.28 -16.61 -8.34
CA ARG A 152 -13.08 -15.90 -9.60
C ARG A 152 -11.64 -15.38 -9.76
N ALA A 153 -11.06 -14.84 -8.70
CA ALA A 153 -9.68 -14.39 -8.67
C ALA A 153 -8.72 -15.57 -8.87
N ILE A 154 -8.88 -16.65 -8.10
CA ILE A 154 -8.08 -17.87 -8.22
C ILE A 154 -8.13 -18.42 -9.65
N HIS A 155 -9.33 -18.55 -10.23
CA HIS A 155 -9.48 -19.03 -11.60
C HIS A 155 -8.76 -18.13 -12.61
N THR A 156 -8.84 -16.81 -12.44
CA THR A 156 -8.19 -15.86 -13.36
C THR A 156 -6.67 -15.94 -13.28
N TYR A 157 -6.12 -15.99 -12.08
CA TYR A 157 -4.68 -15.99 -11.86
C TYR A 157 -4.04 -17.30 -12.32
N LYS A 158 -4.66 -18.45 -12.04
CA LYS A 158 -4.22 -19.77 -12.54
C LYS A 158 -4.09 -19.85 -14.06
N GLN A 159 -4.90 -19.08 -14.80
CA GLN A 159 -4.85 -19.11 -16.26
C GLN A 159 -3.69 -18.34 -16.87
N HIS A 160 -2.93 -17.56 -16.07
CA HIS A 160 -1.81 -16.80 -16.59
C HIS A 160 -0.51 -17.63 -16.54
N PRO A 161 0.11 -17.94 -17.71
CA PRO A 161 1.21 -18.92 -17.76
C PRO A 161 2.54 -18.42 -17.18
N ARG A 162 2.71 -17.12 -16.98
CA ARG A 162 3.96 -16.49 -16.53
C ARG A 162 3.67 -15.37 -15.52
N LEU A 163 2.90 -15.68 -14.47
CA LEU A 163 2.58 -14.76 -13.38
C LEU A 163 3.38 -15.13 -12.15
N LEU A 164 4.29 -14.25 -11.74
CA LEU A 164 4.93 -14.28 -10.44
C LEU A 164 4.04 -13.54 -9.44
N LEU A 165 3.76 -14.15 -8.31
CA LEU A 165 2.98 -13.57 -7.21
C LEU A 165 3.89 -13.26 -6.03
N MET A 166 3.79 -12.05 -5.48
CA MET A 166 4.54 -11.67 -4.29
C MET A 166 3.58 -11.29 -3.16
N ALA A 167 3.78 -11.94 -2.01
CA ALA A 167 3.08 -11.66 -0.76
C ALA A 167 3.96 -10.81 0.15
N ARG A 168 3.38 -9.81 0.85
CA ARG A 168 4.13 -8.99 1.83
C ARG A 168 3.95 -9.46 3.28
N ASP A 169 3.07 -10.42 3.52
CA ASP A 169 2.75 -10.99 4.82
C ASP A 169 2.63 -12.53 4.74
N GLN A 170 2.73 -13.20 5.88
CA GLN A 170 2.75 -14.66 5.95
C GLN A 170 1.40 -15.28 5.57
N THR A 171 0.32 -14.69 6.06
CA THR A 171 -1.06 -15.15 5.76
C THR A 171 -1.32 -15.13 4.25
N THR A 172 -0.93 -14.07 3.56
CA THR A 172 -1.05 -13.97 2.10
C THR A 172 -0.15 -14.97 1.38
N TYR A 173 1.09 -15.16 1.86
CA TYR A 173 2.02 -16.12 1.28
C TYR A 173 1.46 -17.55 1.33
N GLU A 174 0.93 -17.96 2.46
CA GLU A 174 0.31 -19.27 2.65
C GLU A 174 -0.92 -19.45 1.76
N TRP A 175 -1.78 -18.44 1.70
CA TRP A 175 -2.93 -18.44 0.81
C TRP A 175 -2.51 -18.56 -0.67
N MET A 176 -1.49 -17.81 -1.11
CA MET A 176 -0.99 -17.89 -2.47
C MET A 176 -0.38 -19.27 -2.76
N LYS A 177 0.44 -19.83 -1.86
CA LYS A 177 1.03 -21.18 -2.02
C LYS A 177 -0.02 -22.26 -2.11
N LEU A 178 -1.09 -22.16 -1.31
CA LEU A 178 -2.20 -23.11 -1.32
C LEU A 178 -2.95 -23.09 -2.66
N HIS A 179 -3.24 -21.89 -3.15
CA HIS A 179 -4.08 -21.74 -4.34
C HIS A 179 -3.31 -21.75 -5.65
N PHE A 180 -2.02 -21.51 -5.67
CA PHE A 180 -1.17 -21.41 -6.88
C PHE A 180 0.09 -22.29 -6.78
N PRO A 181 -0.06 -23.62 -6.58
CA PRO A 181 1.08 -24.51 -6.38
C PRO A 181 2.02 -24.60 -7.59
N ASP A 182 1.50 -24.33 -8.80
CA ASP A 182 2.26 -24.42 -10.07
C ASP A 182 2.85 -23.05 -10.49
N GLN A 183 2.65 -21.99 -9.70
CA GLN A 183 3.15 -20.66 -9.99
C GLN A 183 4.27 -20.27 -9.01
N ASP A 184 5.15 -19.38 -9.46
CA ASP A 184 6.14 -18.79 -8.57
C ASP A 184 5.46 -17.87 -7.56
N VAL A 185 5.65 -18.18 -6.27
CA VAL A 185 5.15 -17.38 -5.14
C VAL A 185 6.30 -17.06 -4.22
N TRP A 186 6.54 -15.75 -4.00
CA TRP A 186 7.60 -15.26 -3.15
C TRP A 186 7.03 -14.44 -1.99
N LYS A 187 7.68 -14.50 -0.81
CA LYS A 187 7.42 -13.57 0.30
C LYS A 187 8.48 -12.48 0.26
N GLN A 188 8.06 -11.23 0.14
CA GLN A 188 8.91 -10.06 0.01
C GLN A 188 8.35 -8.91 0.87
N PRO A 189 9.19 -8.01 1.39
CA PRO A 189 8.71 -6.85 2.12
C PRO A 189 7.83 -5.94 1.25
N ASP A 190 7.05 -5.07 1.91
CA ASP A 190 6.35 -4.01 1.20
C ASP A 190 7.34 -3.16 0.40
N MET A 191 6.95 -2.78 -0.83
CA MET A 191 7.83 -2.01 -1.72
C MET A 191 8.37 -0.73 -1.10
N VAL A 192 7.62 -0.09 -0.20
CA VAL A 192 8.04 1.14 0.47
C VAL A 192 9.31 0.94 1.30
N LEU A 193 9.54 -0.26 1.85
CA LEU A 193 10.78 -0.58 2.58
C LEU A 193 12.03 -0.63 1.69
N SER A 194 11.91 -0.48 0.37
CA SER A 194 13.06 -0.30 -0.53
C SER A 194 13.55 1.15 -0.62
N LEU A 195 12.83 2.10 -0.03
CA LEU A 195 13.22 3.50 0.07
C LEU A 195 14.06 3.74 1.34
N ASP A 196 14.89 4.74 1.28
CA ASP A 196 15.60 5.33 2.42
C ASP A 196 15.37 6.85 2.36
N GLU A 197 14.56 7.33 3.28
CA GLU A 197 14.19 8.74 3.43
C GLU A 197 14.74 9.31 4.75
N SER A 198 15.76 8.63 5.33
CA SER A 198 16.39 9.09 6.56
C SER A 198 17.14 10.40 6.37
N SER A 199 17.21 11.20 7.43
CA SER A 199 18.03 12.42 7.50
C SER A 199 18.85 12.39 8.80
N LYS A 200 20.09 12.90 8.74
CA LYS A 200 20.99 12.92 9.89
C LYS A 200 20.91 14.22 10.71
N ASP A 201 20.38 15.29 10.12
CA ASP A 201 20.52 16.65 10.64
C ASP A 201 19.21 17.23 11.20
N GLU A 202 18.19 16.41 11.47
CA GLU A 202 16.90 16.91 11.93
C GLU A 202 16.78 16.90 13.45
N THR A 203 16.49 18.08 14.00
CA THR A 203 16.04 18.21 15.39
C THR A 203 14.65 17.60 15.51
N ARG A 204 14.50 16.63 16.41
CA ARG A 204 13.23 15.91 16.64
C ARG A 204 12.56 16.43 17.90
N GLU A 205 11.27 16.75 17.81
CA GLU A 205 10.48 17.28 18.92
C GLU A 205 9.10 16.62 18.98
N GLY A 206 8.58 16.46 20.18
CA GLY A 206 7.21 16.03 20.44
C GLY A 206 6.83 14.63 20.00
N VAL A 207 5.56 14.33 20.14
CA VAL A 207 4.93 13.03 19.79
C VAL A 207 3.93 13.24 18.69
N LEU A 208 3.99 12.41 17.64
CA LEU A 208 2.96 12.36 16.62
C LEU A 208 2.07 11.11 16.78
N LEU A 209 0.75 11.31 16.71
CA LEU A 209 -0.23 10.24 16.71
C LEU A 209 -0.77 10.03 15.29
N CYS A 210 -0.55 8.84 14.75
CA CYS A 210 -1.04 8.41 13.43
C CYS A 210 -2.01 7.24 13.59
N LEU A 211 -3.19 7.50 14.15
CA LEU A 211 -4.15 6.48 14.54
C LEU A 211 -5.28 6.33 13.51
N ARG A 212 -5.82 5.11 13.39
CA ARG A 212 -6.95 4.77 12.50
C ARG A 212 -8.27 5.26 13.09
N GLU A 213 -9.17 5.65 12.17
CA GLU A 213 -10.55 6.01 12.51
C GLU A 213 -11.58 5.17 11.73
N ASP A 214 -11.09 4.24 10.93
CA ASP A 214 -11.90 3.38 10.07
C ASP A 214 -12.22 2.02 10.72
N GLN A 215 -12.88 1.14 9.94
CA GLN A 215 -13.33 -0.18 10.40
C GLN A 215 -12.19 -1.16 10.72
N GLU A 216 -10.95 -0.85 10.36
CA GLU A 216 -9.77 -1.66 10.66
C GLU A 216 -9.08 -1.22 11.97
N ALA A 217 -9.61 -0.20 12.68
CA ALA A 217 -9.10 0.21 13.98
C ALA A 217 -9.32 -0.89 15.04
N TYR A 218 -8.28 -1.18 15.83
CA TYR A 218 -8.37 -2.11 16.97
C TYR A 218 -8.97 -1.42 18.19
N LEU A 219 -8.54 -0.18 18.46
CA LEU A 219 -9.08 0.61 19.57
C LEU A 219 -10.46 1.14 19.18
N THR A 220 -11.39 1.07 20.12
CA THR A 220 -12.68 1.76 20.02
C THR A 220 -12.45 3.27 19.91
N LYS A 221 -13.49 4.00 19.52
CA LYS A 221 -13.42 5.47 19.47
C LYS A 221 -13.10 6.07 20.83
N GLU A 222 -13.71 5.53 21.86
CA GLU A 222 -13.54 5.95 23.25
C GLU A 222 -12.11 5.69 23.74
N GLU A 223 -11.59 4.48 23.55
CA GLU A 223 -10.21 4.11 23.93
C GLU A 223 -9.19 4.97 23.20
N ARG A 224 -9.39 5.24 21.91
CA ARG A 224 -8.51 6.12 21.13
C ARG A 224 -8.53 7.56 21.65
N GLN A 225 -9.70 8.09 22.01
CA GLN A 225 -9.83 9.42 22.58
C GLN A 225 -9.14 9.52 23.95
N GLN A 226 -9.30 8.50 24.79
CA GLN A 226 -8.62 8.40 26.08
C GLN A 226 -7.09 8.36 25.92
N LEU A 227 -6.60 7.50 25.02
CA LEU A 227 -5.18 7.43 24.70
C LEU A 227 -4.63 8.79 24.20
N GLN A 228 -5.34 9.43 23.26
CA GLN A 228 -4.95 10.74 22.75
C GLN A 228 -4.89 11.80 23.85
N GLN A 229 -5.92 11.88 24.67
CA GLN A 229 -5.98 12.81 25.80
C GLN A 229 -4.83 12.55 26.79
N HIS A 230 -4.59 11.29 27.15
CA HIS A 230 -3.53 10.92 28.07
C HIS A 230 -2.12 11.30 27.54
N ILE A 231 -1.86 11.12 26.25
CA ILE A 231 -0.60 11.52 25.63
C ILE A 231 -0.48 13.06 25.64
N GLN A 232 -1.56 13.78 25.29
CA GLN A 232 -1.59 15.26 25.32
C GLN A 232 -1.39 15.85 26.72
N GLU A 233 -1.86 15.18 27.77
CA GLU A 233 -1.63 15.58 29.17
C GLU A 233 -0.20 15.27 29.66
N THR A 234 0.49 14.35 28.98
CA THR A 234 1.82 13.88 29.40
C THR A 234 2.96 14.63 28.71
N TYR A 235 2.75 15.04 27.45
CA TYR A 235 3.78 15.65 26.59
C TYR A 235 3.32 17.02 26.10
N ASP A 236 4.23 18.02 26.14
CA ASP A 236 3.90 19.41 25.78
C ASP A 236 3.59 19.61 24.30
N GLN A 237 4.21 18.80 23.41
CA GLN A 237 4.04 18.88 21.97
C GLN A 237 3.49 17.56 21.43
N VAL A 238 2.20 17.56 21.09
CA VAL A 238 1.52 16.39 20.49
C VAL A 238 0.79 16.79 19.23
N GLY A 239 1.21 16.22 18.10
CA GLY A 239 0.58 16.41 16.80
C GLY A 239 -0.28 15.21 16.38
N LEU A 240 -1.23 15.46 15.48
CA LEU A 240 -2.07 14.42 14.86
C LEU A 240 -1.81 14.40 13.37
N ILE A 241 -1.47 13.24 12.83
CA ILE A 241 -1.26 13.03 11.40
C ILE A 241 -2.10 11.87 10.88
N THR A 242 -2.29 11.83 9.57
CA THR A 242 -2.98 10.72 8.91
C THR A 242 -2.33 10.39 7.58
N THR A 243 -2.40 9.12 7.18
CA THR A 243 -1.97 8.69 5.84
C THR A 243 -3.07 8.89 4.78
N THR A 244 -4.27 9.34 5.17
CA THR A 244 -5.40 9.62 4.28
C THR A 244 -5.72 11.12 4.37
N ILE A 245 -5.28 11.90 3.38
CA ILE A 245 -5.21 13.38 3.49
C ILE A 245 -6.45 14.12 3.00
N GLY A 246 -7.48 13.40 2.52
CA GLY A 246 -8.77 13.98 2.11
C GLY A 246 -8.77 14.75 0.78
N ILE A 247 -7.61 14.87 0.12
CA ILE A 247 -7.47 15.46 -1.22
C ILE A 247 -7.04 14.40 -2.22
N ARG A 248 -7.45 14.57 -3.48
CA ARG A 248 -7.04 13.64 -4.52
C ARG A 248 -5.56 13.79 -4.83
N VAL A 249 -4.85 12.67 -4.79
CA VAL A 249 -3.44 12.55 -5.16
C VAL A 249 -3.32 11.77 -6.47
N ASP A 250 -2.38 12.12 -7.31
CA ASP A 250 -2.04 11.40 -8.53
C ASP A 250 -0.50 11.36 -8.77
N ARG A 251 -0.07 10.90 -9.94
CA ARG A 251 1.35 10.77 -10.29
C ARG A 251 2.15 12.08 -10.22
N THR A 252 1.49 13.21 -10.45
CA THR A 252 2.14 14.52 -10.51
C THR A 252 2.30 15.16 -9.14
N THR A 253 1.39 14.88 -8.21
CA THR A 253 1.36 15.48 -6.87
C THR A 253 1.87 14.53 -5.78
N ARG A 254 1.92 13.21 -6.05
CA ARG A 254 2.25 12.21 -5.01
C ARG A 254 3.58 12.44 -4.31
N LEU A 255 4.62 12.89 -5.03
CA LEU A 255 5.94 13.06 -4.41
C LEU A 255 5.96 14.24 -3.45
N GLU A 256 5.28 15.33 -3.79
CA GLU A 256 5.12 16.49 -2.92
C GLU A 256 4.42 16.11 -1.61
N GLU A 257 3.27 15.41 -1.71
CA GLU A 257 2.49 15.00 -0.55
C GLU A 257 3.22 13.96 0.31
N LEU A 258 3.93 13.02 -0.30
CA LEU A 258 4.76 12.04 0.42
C LEU A 258 5.92 12.73 1.13
N THR A 259 6.62 13.65 0.47
CA THR A 259 7.73 14.38 1.06
C THR A 259 7.27 15.24 2.24
N ALA A 260 6.11 15.90 2.13
CA ALA A 260 5.53 16.66 3.23
C ALA A 260 5.28 15.76 4.45
N LEU A 261 4.60 14.62 4.27
CA LEU A 261 4.33 13.67 5.36
C LEU A 261 5.62 13.09 5.95
N TRP A 262 6.59 12.69 5.12
CA TRP A 262 7.87 12.15 5.60
C TRP A 262 8.69 13.20 6.34
N THR A 263 8.64 14.48 5.94
CA THR A 263 9.29 15.57 6.65
C THR A 263 8.67 15.76 8.04
N GLU A 264 7.35 15.74 8.14
CA GLU A 264 6.65 15.82 9.43
C GLU A 264 7.02 14.65 10.36
N LEU A 265 7.07 13.42 9.81
CA LEU A 265 7.51 12.24 10.57
C LEU A 265 8.97 12.37 11.05
N LYS A 266 9.88 12.86 10.21
CA LYS A 266 11.29 13.05 10.55
C LYS A 266 11.50 14.04 11.68
N GLN A 267 10.62 15.03 11.82
CA GLN A 267 10.68 16.04 12.89
C GLN A 267 10.11 15.53 14.22
N ALA A 268 9.41 14.41 14.25
CA ALA A 268 8.87 13.83 15.47
C ALA A 268 9.93 13.10 16.29
N GLN A 269 9.92 13.30 17.60
CA GLN A 269 10.75 12.53 18.52
C GLN A 269 10.28 11.07 18.63
N VAL A 270 8.96 10.85 18.66
CA VAL A 270 8.34 9.53 18.64
C VAL A 270 7.01 9.60 17.90
N VAL A 271 6.71 8.57 17.12
CA VAL A 271 5.40 8.37 16.49
C VAL A 271 4.68 7.21 17.17
N VAL A 272 3.37 7.34 17.41
CA VAL A 272 2.50 6.23 17.86
C VAL A 272 1.51 5.94 16.75
N THR A 273 1.48 4.69 16.26
CA THR A 273 0.63 4.33 15.11
C THR A 273 0.08 2.91 15.19
N ASP A 274 -1.16 2.72 14.73
CA ASP A 274 -1.79 1.44 14.41
C ASP A 274 -1.95 1.22 12.90
N ARG A 275 -1.35 2.11 12.08
CA ARG A 275 -1.39 2.04 10.61
C ARG A 275 -0.14 1.35 10.06
N LEU A 276 -0.33 0.39 9.17
CA LEU A 276 0.79 -0.29 8.50
C LEU A 276 1.75 0.70 7.82
N HIS A 277 1.23 1.64 7.01
CA HIS A 277 2.09 2.62 6.35
C HIS A 277 2.59 3.71 7.29
N GLY A 278 1.91 4.01 8.40
CA GLY A 278 2.47 4.84 9.47
C GLY A 278 3.76 4.22 10.02
N MET A 279 3.72 2.92 10.34
CA MET A 279 4.88 2.14 10.78
C MET A 279 5.99 2.08 9.71
N ILE A 280 5.65 1.76 8.47
CA ILE A 280 6.62 1.65 7.37
C ILE A 280 7.29 3.00 7.09
N PHE A 281 6.55 4.10 7.13
CA PHE A 281 7.10 5.44 6.95
C PHE A 281 8.09 5.79 8.07
N CYS A 282 7.77 5.45 9.33
CA CYS A 282 8.73 5.60 10.43
C CYS A 282 10.01 4.77 10.20
N ALA A 283 9.88 3.55 9.65
CA ALA A 283 11.03 2.72 9.37
C ALA A 283 11.96 3.35 8.31
N ILE A 284 11.42 3.86 7.19
CA ILE A 284 12.23 4.46 6.11
C ILE A 284 12.77 5.86 6.44
N THR A 285 12.14 6.58 7.37
CA THR A 285 12.60 7.91 7.87
C THR A 285 13.46 7.79 9.12
N HIS A 286 13.71 6.58 9.60
CA HIS A 286 14.39 6.30 10.86
C HIS A 286 13.78 7.02 12.06
N THR A 287 12.46 7.20 12.08
CA THR A 287 11.73 7.86 13.16
C THR A 287 11.36 6.85 14.24
N PRO A 288 11.65 7.11 15.53
CA PRO A 288 11.24 6.24 16.62
C PRO A 288 9.73 6.03 16.63
N CYS A 289 9.29 4.76 16.77
CA CYS A 289 7.89 4.43 16.58
C CYS A 289 7.38 3.38 17.57
N VAL A 290 6.29 3.70 18.24
CA VAL A 290 5.47 2.76 19.00
C VAL A 290 4.35 2.28 18.08
N VAL A 291 4.40 1.02 17.70
CA VAL A 291 3.42 0.38 16.80
C VAL A 291 2.37 -0.31 17.66
N LEU A 292 1.11 0.06 17.46
CA LEU A 292 -0.03 -0.58 18.12
C LEU A 292 -0.61 -1.65 17.21
N ARG A 293 -1.15 -2.69 17.81
CA ARG A 293 -1.91 -3.72 17.09
C ARG A 293 -3.06 -3.09 16.30
N SER A 294 -3.29 -3.57 15.07
CA SER A 294 -4.52 -3.34 14.31
C SER A 294 -5.50 -4.51 14.44
N PHE A 295 -6.73 -4.33 13.97
CA PHE A 295 -7.75 -5.39 14.01
C PHE A 295 -7.35 -6.62 13.19
N ASP A 296 -6.69 -6.43 12.06
CA ASP A 296 -6.22 -7.50 11.18
C ASP A 296 -4.73 -7.84 11.41
N HIS A 297 -4.25 -8.88 10.69
CA HIS A 297 -2.88 -9.36 10.78
C HIS A 297 -1.84 -8.44 10.14
N LYS A 298 -2.25 -7.46 9.30
CA LYS A 298 -1.35 -6.68 8.43
C LYS A 298 -0.24 -5.97 9.19
N VAL A 299 -0.58 -5.28 10.29
CA VAL A 299 0.41 -4.54 11.09
C VAL A 299 1.32 -5.51 11.84
N MET A 300 0.74 -6.58 12.42
CA MET A 300 1.48 -7.58 13.19
C MET A 300 2.49 -8.33 12.32
N GLU A 301 2.06 -8.83 11.16
CA GLU A 301 2.94 -9.55 10.24
C GLU A 301 3.86 -8.60 9.49
N GLY A 302 3.41 -7.38 9.18
CA GLY A 302 4.25 -6.34 8.59
C GLY A 302 5.37 -5.88 9.50
N PHE A 303 5.17 -5.91 10.83
CA PHE A 303 6.20 -5.57 11.81
C PHE A 303 7.40 -6.52 11.75
N GLU A 304 7.23 -7.78 11.36
CA GLU A 304 8.33 -8.75 11.22
C GLU A 304 9.46 -8.20 10.33
N TRP A 305 9.13 -7.42 9.30
CA TRP A 305 10.11 -6.84 8.39
C TRP A 305 10.95 -5.70 9.00
N VAL A 306 10.45 -5.07 10.06
CA VAL A 306 11.10 -3.92 10.73
C VAL A 306 11.48 -4.20 12.19
N ALA A 307 11.19 -5.39 12.70
CA ALA A 307 11.44 -5.80 14.09
C ALA A 307 12.94 -5.74 14.50
N HIS A 308 13.85 -5.78 13.53
CA HIS A 308 15.29 -5.66 13.77
C HIS A 308 15.75 -4.21 14.00
N LEU A 309 14.91 -3.22 13.74
CA LEU A 309 15.23 -1.79 13.91
C LEU A 309 15.07 -1.40 15.39
N PRO A 310 16.13 -0.89 16.04
CA PRO A 310 16.14 -0.67 17.49
C PRO A 310 15.23 0.49 17.96
N PHE A 311 14.71 1.28 17.03
CA PHE A 311 13.80 2.40 17.28
C PHE A 311 12.33 2.05 16.99
N MET A 312 12.01 0.77 16.76
CA MET A 312 10.66 0.27 16.52
C MET A 312 10.20 -0.61 17.67
N THR A 313 9.07 -0.30 18.28
CA THR A 313 8.51 -1.08 19.40
C THR A 313 7.07 -1.49 19.08
N LEU A 314 6.75 -2.79 19.17
CA LEU A 314 5.39 -3.31 18.97
C LEU A 314 4.69 -3.57 20.29
N LEU A 315 3.51 -2.98 20.47
CA LEU A 315 2.60 -3.27 21.57
C LEU A 315 1.45 -4.15 21.08
N LYS A 316 1.46 -5.43 21.50
CA LYS A 316 0.43 -6.42 21.14
C LYS A 316 -0.89 -6.18 21.89
N GLU A 317 -0.81 -5.66 23.09
CA GLU A 317 -1.94 -5.32 23.96
C GLU A 317 -1.79 -3.86 24.39
N PRO A 318 -2.18 -2.90 23.50
CA PRO A 318 -2.01 -1.49 23.78
C PRO A 318 -2.98 -1.06 24.89
N ASN A 319 -2.44 -0.45 25.94
CA ASN A 319 -3.15 0.31 26.94
C ASN A 319 -2.38 1.60 27.25
N GLU A 320 -3.00 2.57 27.89
CA GLU A 320 -2.42 3.89 28.15
C GLU A 320 -1.04 3.83 28.83
N ALA A 321 -0.91 3.00 29.88
CA ALA A 321 0.33 2.87 30.62
C ALA A 321 1.46 2.26 29.78
N ALA A 322 1.17 1.21 28.99
CA ALA A 322 2.14 0.56 28.12
C ALA A 322 2.60 1.50 26.98
N VAL A 323 1.69 2.27 26.40
CA VAL A 323 2.02 3.25 25.36
C VAL A 323 2.92 4.35 25.92
N LYS A 324 2.56 4.92 27.09
CA LYS A 324 3.37 5.94 27.76
C LYS A 324 4.78 5.44 28.07
N GLU A 325 4.90 4.25 28.64
CA GLU A 325 6.21 3.66 28.94
C GLU A 325 7.04 3.46 27.69
N ALA A 326 6.46 2.92 26.61
CA ALA A 326 7.16 2.70 25.35
C ALA A 326 7.63 4.03 24.71
N VAL A 327 6.77 5.06 24.71
CA VAL A 327 7.14 6.41 24.23
C VAL A 327 8.31 6.96 25.04
N HIS A 328 8.23 6.88 26.36
CA HIS A 328 9.29 7.38 27.25
C HIS A 328 10.63 6.66 27.04
N GLN A 329 10.62 5.34 26.85
CA GLN A 329 11.81 4.56 26.56
C GLN A 329 12.47 4.97 25.25
N LEU A 330 11.68 5.14 24.17
CA LEU A 330 12.18 5.58 22.87
C LEU A 330 12.74 7.00 22.91
N MET A 331 12.12 7.92 23.65
CA MET A 331 12.63 9.28 23.83
C MET A 331 13.99 9.31 24.54
N LYS A 332 14.16 8.53 25.61
CA LYS A 332 15.43 8.40 26.31
C LYS A 332 16.55 7.90 25.42
N THR A 333 16.27 6.85 24.65
CA THR A 333 17.25 6.24 23.73
C THR A 333 17.68 7.20 22.61
N SER A 334 16.76 8.05 22.15
CA SER A 334 17.03 9.06 21.12
C SER A 334 17.92 10.21 21.66
N SER A 335 17.71 10.63 22.91
CA SER A 335 18.51 11.70 23.56
C SER A 335 19.96 11.28 23.82
N GLN A 336 20.20 10.02 24.22
CA GLN A 336 21.54 9.51 24.49
C GLN A 336 22.41 9.42 23.22
N LYS A 337 21.82 9.11 22.07
CA LYS A 337 22.56 9.08 20.79
C LYS A 337 22.97 10.48 20.29
N GLY A 338 22.26 11.52 20.67
CA GLY A 338 22.62 12.90 20.36
C GLY A 338 23.82 13.40 21.19
N GLU A 339 23.99 12.92 22.43
CA GLU A 339 25.12 13.28 23.30
C GLU A 339 26.43 12.53 22.95
N GLU A 340 26.35 11.31 22.39
CA GLU A 340 27.54 10.54 21.96
C GLU A 340 28.09 10.98 20.58
N ALA A 341 27.33 11.74 19.82
CA ALA A 341 27.70 12.20 18.47
C ALA A 341 28.20 13.67 18.43
N GLY A 342 28.17 14.42 19.54
CA GLY A 342 28.68 15.78 19.70
C GLY A 342 29.97 15.79 20.49
#